data_d58cc46a4f6e11066eed4b7b423f3334
#
_entry.id   d58cc46a4f6e11066eed4b7b423f3334
#
_cell.length_a   1.000
_cell.length_b   1.000
_cell.length_c   1.000
_cell.angle_alpha   90.00
_cell.angle_beta   90.00
_cell.angle_gamma   90.00
#
_symmetry.space_group_name_H-M   'P 1'
#
loop_
_entity.id
_entity.type
_entity.pdbx_description
1 polymer ?
#
loop_
_entity_poly.entity_id
_entity_poly.type
_entity_poly.pdbx_seq_one_letter_code
_entity_poly.pdbx_strand_id
1 'polypeptide(L)'
;MIRFEELKKGADGLVPAIVQDQNTLQVLMLGYMDAEALAKTQETGLVTFWSRSQGKIWTKGETSGNYLHLVSLAVDCDKDTLLVRAIPDGPTCHTGSKTCWGDAVPESQGFIRELEAVVKGRHEQMPEK
;
A
#
# COMPACT_ATOMS: atom_id res chain seq x y z
N MET A 1 -5.59 14.89 9.70
CA MET A 1 -5.23 13.60 10.33
C MET A 1 -6.49 12.74 10.45
N ILE A 2 -6.35 11.47 10.10
CA ILE A 2 -7.48 10.55 10.15
C ILE A 2 -7.67 10.05 11.58
N ARG A 3 -8.91 10.04 12.03
CA ARG A 3 -9.27 9.60 13.38
C ARG A 3 -9.90 8.21 13.29
N PHE A 4 -9.34 7.27 14.04
CA PHE A 4 -9.80 5.90 14.02
C PHE A 4 -11.27 5.74 14.40
N GLU A 5 -11.75 6.60 15.31
CA GLU A 5 -13.14 6.55 15.77
C GLU A 5 -14.13 6.80 14.64
N GLU A 6 -13.71 7.49 13.58
CA GLU A 6 -14.58 7.81 12.45
C GLU A 6 -14.64 6.69 11.41
N LEU A 7 -13.85 5.65 11.60
CA LEU A 7 -13.79 4.55 10.64
C LEU A 7 -14.75 3.44 11.05
N LYS A 8 -15.29 2.74 10.04
CA LYS A 8 -16.09 1.56 10.27
C LYS A 8 -15.15 0.36 10.39
N LYS A 9 -15.13 -0.28 11.54
CA LYS A 9 -14.24 -1.39 11.81
C LYS A 9 -14.95 -2.71 11.51
N GLY A 10 -14.15 -3.73 11.18
CA GLY A 10 -14.65 -5.08 11.07
C GLY A 10 -15.04 -5.65 12.43
N ALA A 11 -15.49 -6.90 12.43
CA ALA A 11 -15.94 -7.56 13.66
C ALA A 11 -14.81 -7.66 14.69
N ASP A 12 -13.55 -7.67 14.24
CA ASP A 12 -12.39 -7.75 15.11
C ASP A 12 -11.87 -6.37 15.55
N GLY A 13 -12.56 -5.30 15.18
CA GLY A 13 -12.16 -3.95 15.54
C GLY A 13 -11.05 -3.39 14.68
N LEU A 14 -10.72 -4.03 13.57
CA LEU A 14 -9.64 -3.64 12.69
C LEU A 14 -10.17 -3.05 11.39
N VAL A 15 -9.31 -2.25 10.74
CA VAL A 15 -9.59 -1.64 9.44
C VAL A 15 -8.51 -2.11 8.47
N PRO A 16 -8.89 -2.61 7.28
CA PRO A 16 -7.89 -2.97 6.28
C PRO A 16 -7.22 -1.73 5.71
N ALA A 17 -5.93 -1.88 5.43
CA ALA A 17 -5.11 -0.81 4.88
C ALA A 17 -4.38 -1.34 3.65
N ILE A 18 -4.69 -0.76 2.50
CA ILE A 18 -4.03 -1.11 1.23
C ILE A 18 -2.86 -0.16 1.07
N VAL A 19 -1.67 -0.71 0.87
CA VAL A 19 -0.47 0.10 0.69
C VAL A 19 -0.10 0.16 -0.77
N GLN A 20 0.06 1.38 -1.27
CA GLN A 20 0.39 1.66 -2.66
C GLN A 20 1.69 2.46 -2.72
N ASP A 21 2.59 2.08 -3.63
CA ASP A 21 3.83 2.81 -3.85
C ASP A 21 3.50 4.17 -4.46
N GLN A 22 3.97 5.24 -3.83
CA GLN A 22 3.69 6.60 -4.27
C GLN A 22 4.25 6.88 -5.66
N ASN A 23 5.37 6.28 -6.02
CA ASN A 23 6.06 6.57 -7.26
C ASN A 23 5.64 5.68 -8.42
N THR A 24 5.42 4.40 -8.17
CA THR A 24 5.08 3.45 -9.23
C THR A 24 3.59 3.18 -9.33
N LEU A 25 2.83 3.55 -8.31
CA LEU A 25 1.40 3.26 -8.15
C LEU A 25 1.10 1.78 -8.00
N GLN A 26 2.14 0.98 -7.78
CA GLN A 26 1.99 -0.45 -7.58
C GLN A 26 1.40 -0.71 -6.21
N VAL A 27 0.44 -1.64 -6.13
CA VAL A 27 -0.11 -2.06 -4.84
C VAL A 27 0.89 -3.00 -4.18
N LEU A 28 1.36 -2.64 -3.01
CA LEU A 28 2.45 -3.35 -2.36
C LEU A 28 1.97 -4.45 -1.41
N MET A 29 0.97 -4.16 -0.60
CA MET A 29 0.47 -5.14 0.37
C MET A 29 -0.86 -4.68 0.94
N LEU A 30 -1.51 -5.58 1.67
CA LEU A 30 -2.66 -5.25 2.49
C LEU A 30 -2.35 -5.70 3.92
N GLY A 31 -2.61 -4.83 4.86
CA GLY A 31 -2.50 -5.14 6.28
C GLY A 31 -3.71 -4.62 7.02
N TYR A 32 -3.69 -4.74 8.33
CA TYR A 32 -4.78 -4.29 9.19
C TYR A 32 -4.25 -3.34 10.24
N MET A 33 -5.07 -2.37 10.62
CA MET A 33 -4.70 -1.42 11.65
C MET A 33 -5.76 -1.36 12.73
N ASP A 34 -5.31 -1.29 13.99
CA ASP A 34 -6.14 -0.87 15.11
C ASP A 34 -5.88 0.61 15.36
N ALA A 35 -6.48 1.15 16.41
CA ALA A 35 -6.31 2.57 16.73
C ALA A 35 -4.86 2.95 16.98
N GLU A 36 -4.13 2.09 17.69
CA GLU A 36 -2.74 2.35 18.04
C GLU A 36 -1.84 2.31 16.79
N ALA A 37 -2.07 1.33 15.90
CA ALA A 37 -1.30 1.22 14.66
C ALA A 37 -1.49 2.45 13.78
N LEU A 38 -2.73 2.92 13.64
CA LEU A 38 -3.01 4.11 12.86
C LEU A 38 -2.36 5.33 13.47
N ALA A 39 -2.48 5.50 14.79
CA ALA A 39 -1.87 6.63 15.48
C ALA A 39 -0.36 6.63 15.31
N LYS A 40 0.27 5.46 15.46
CA LYS A 40 1.72 5.34 15.32
C LYS A 40 2.18 5.62 13.89
N THR A 41 1.42 5.14 12.91
CA THR A 41 1.72 5.42 11.50
C THR A 41 1.75 6.92 11.23
N GLN A 42 0.75 7.64 11.70
CA GLN A 42 0.68 9.08 11.48
C GLN A 42 1.71 9.85 12.29
N GLU A 43 2.03 9.37 13.49
CA GLU A 43 2.99 10.03 14.36
C GLU A 43 4.43 9.84 13.90
N THR A 44 4.80 8.62 13.52
CA THR A 44 6.20 8.31 13.17
C THR A 44 6.49 8.47 11.69
N GLY A 45 5.46 8.42 10.84
CA GLY A 45 5.66 8.41 9.39
C GLY A 45 6.10 7.05 8.87
N LEU A 46 6.08 6.02 9.69
CA LEU A 46 6.41 4.65 9.28
C LEU A 46 5.16 3.79 9.39
N VAL A 47 4.81 3.11 8.30
CA VAL A 47 3.55 2.37 8.25
C VAL A 47 3.58 1.21 9.25
N THR A 48 2.62 1.22 10.16
CA THR A 48 2.53 0.28 11.27
C THR A 48 1.18 -0.42 11.22
N PHE A 49 1.16 -1.72 11.47
CA PHE A 49 -0.02 -2.56 11.38
C PHE A 49 -0.28 -3.27 12.70
N TRP A 50 -1.48 -3.83 12.82
CA TRP A 50 -1.79 -4.79 13.86
C TRP A 50 -1.60 -6.19 13.28
N SER A 51 -0.73 -6.97 13.91
CA SER A 51 -0.51 -8.36 13.51
C SER A 51 -1.56 -9.24 14.16
N ARG A 52 -2.46 -9.81 13.36
CA ARG A 52 -3.51 -10.68 13.88
C ARG A 52 -2.93 -12.00 14.41
N SER A 53 -1.85 -12.47 13.81
CA SER A 53 -1.23 -13.73 14.23
C SER A 53 -0.44 -13.58 15.52
N GLN A 54 0.16 -12.41 15.77
CA GLN A 54 0.99 -12.18 16.96
C GLN A 54 0.29 -11.38 18.04
N GLY A 55 -0.87 -10.78 17.73
CA GLY A 55 -1.64 -10.02 18.71
C GLY A 55 -0.93 -8.76 19.20
N LYS A 56 -0.18 -8.10 18.32
CA LYS A 56 0.52 -6.86 18.69
C LYS A 56 0.68 -5.96 17.48
N ILE A 57 1.00 -4.69 17.72
CA ILE A 57 1.32 -3.78 16.62
C ILE A 57 2.73 -4.11 16.10
N TRP A 58 2.93 -3.82 14.81
CA TRP A 58 4.16 -4.16 14.13
C TRP A 58 4.44 -3.12 13.05
N THR A 59 5.62 -2.49 13.11
CA THR A 59 6.04 -1.53 12.10
C THR A 59 6.68 -2.28 10.95
N LYS A 60 6.15 -2.10 9.75
CA LYS A 60 6.67 -2.76 8.57
C LYS A 60 8.13 -2.36 8.37
N GLY A 61 9.00 -3.34 8.29
CA GLY A 61 10.43 -3.11 8.09
C GLY A 61 11.26 -3.13 9.37
N GLU A 62 10.64 -3.27 10.56
CA GLU A 62 11.40 -3.25 11.80
C GLU A 62 12.38 -4.43 11.92
N THR A 63 12.12 -5.51 11.22
CA THR A 63 13.02 -6.66 11.18
C THR A 63 13.93 -6.64 9.95
N SER A 64 13.35 -6.36 8.79
CA SER A 64 14.09 -6.41 7.52
C SER A 64 14.87 -5.15 7.19
N GLY A 65 14.51 -4.03 7.81
CA GLY A 65 15.07 -2.73 7.45
C GLY A 65 14.39 -2.06 6.28
N ASN A 66 13.42 -2.71 5.64
CA ASN A 66 12.70 -2.18 4.50
C ASN A 66 11.40 -1.53 4.96
N TYR A 67 11.51 -0.31 5.46
CA TYR A 67 10.37 0.45 5.96
C TYR A 67 9.51 0.98 4.82
N LEU A 68 8.27 1.31 5.17
CA LEU A 68 7.36 2.01 4.27
C LEU A 68 7.15 3.41 4.83
N HIS A 69 7.66 4.40 4.11
CA HIS A 69 7.58 5.80 4.55
C HIS A 69 6.27 6.40 4.10
N LEU A 70 5.45 6.83 5.05
CA LEU A 70 4.12 7.37 4.77
C LEU A 70 4.21 8.65 3.97
N VAL A 71 3.45 8.72 2.88
CA VAL A 71 3.27 9.94 2.10
C VAL A 71 1.88 10.53 2.37
N SER A 72 0.84 9.70 2.25
CA SER A 72 -0.52 10.17 2.48
C SER A 72 -1.44 9.02 2.87
N LEU A 73 -2.53 9.38 3.52
CA LEU A 73 -3.59 8.45 3.88
C LEU A 73 -4.90 8.97 3.31
N ALA A 74 -5.70 8.06 2.78
CA ALA A 74 -7.04 8.36 2.32
C ALA A 74 -8.01 7.32 2.85
N VAL A 75 -9.26 7.71 3.00
CA VAL A 75 -10.33 6.82 3.47
C VAL A 75 -11.30 6.64 2.32
N ASP A 76 -11.80 5.44 2.13
CA ASP A 76 -12.74 5.22 1.03
C ASP A 76 -14.13 5.80 1.37
N CYS A 77 -15.06 5.68 0.41
CA CYS A 77 -16.32 6.41 0.49
C CYS A 77 -17.21 6.01 1.67
N ASP A 78 -17.12 4.77 2.13
CA ASP A 78 -17.90 4.32 3.27
C ASP A 78 -17.07 4.19 4.55
N LYS A 79 -15.83 4.67 4.52
CA LYS A 79 -14.94 4.79 5.69
C LYS A 79 -14.57 3.46 6.34
N ASP A 80 -14.47 2.41 5.55
CA ASP A 80 -14.12 1.09 6.08
C ASP A 80 -12.76 0.58 5.59
N THR A 81 -12.05 1.34 4.75
CA THR A 81 -10.77 0.91 4.19
C THR A 81 -9.84 2.12 4.05
N LEU A 82 -8.57 1.92 4.36
CA LEU A 82 -7.55 2.95 4.22
C LEU A 82 -6.71 2.70 2.96
N LEU A 83 -6.42 3.76 2.24
CA LEU A 83 -5.40 3.75 1.18
C LEU A 83 -4.18 4.46 1.71
N VAL A 84 -3.09 3.72 1.83
CA VAL A 84 -1.83 4.21 2.40
C VAL A 84 -0.85 4.37 1.26
N ARG A 85 -0.51 5.60 0.90
CA ARG A 85 0.54 5.83 -0.09
C ARG A 85 1.85 5.98 0.63
N ALA A 86 2.86 5.25 0.17
CA ALA A 86 4.13 5.16 0.87
C ALA A 86 5.28 5.00 -0.11
N ILE A 87 6.48 5.30 0.37
CA ILE A 87 7.72 5.07 -0.38
C ILE A 87 8.46 3.94 0.32
N PRO A 88 8.62 2.78 -0.35
CA PRO A 88 9.32 1.66 0.26
C PRO A 88 10.83 1.82 0.18
N ASP A 89 11.54 1.38 1.23
CA ASP A 89 13.00 1.36 1.23
C ASP A 89 13.55 0.22 0.39
N GLY A 90 12.76 -0.82 0.18
CA GLY A 90 13.18 -1.99 -0.57
C GLY A 90 12.01 -2.93 -0.77
N PRO A 91 12.28 -4.21 -1.10
CA PRO A 91 11.19 -5.16 -1.35
C PRO A 91 10.23 -5.24 -0.16
N THR A 92 8.93 -5.18 -0.45
CA THR A 92 7.91 -5.18 0.59
C THR A 92 7.65 -6.57 1.14
N CYS A 93 7.64 -7.58 0.26
CA CYS A 93 7.36 -8.95 0.67
C CYS A 93 8.59 -9.60 1.30
N HIS A 94 8.38 -10.40 2.35
CA HIS A 94 9.47 -11.09 3.02
C HIS A 94 10.18 -12.10 2.09
N THR A 95 9.56 -12.47 0.97
CA THR A 95 10.17 -13.35 -0.02
C THR A 95 11.13 -12.63 -0.95
N GLY A 96 11.26 -11.30 -0.82
CA GLY A 96 12.12 -10.51 -1.66
C GLY A 96 11.45 -9.84 -2.83
N SER A 97 10.16 -10.10 -3.06
CA SER A 97 9.38 -9.41 -4.09
C SER A 97 9.11 -7.97 -3.70
N LYS A 98 9.02 -7.09 -4.70
CA LYS A 98 8.66 -5.70 -4.47
C LYS A 98 7.30 -5.57 -3.83
N THR A 99 6.36 -6.44 -4.22
CA THR A 99 5.01 -6.47 -3.66
C THR A 99 4.68 -7.87 -3.19
N CYS A 100 3.66 -7.99 -2.35
CA CYS A 100 3.19 -9.29 -1.88
C CYS A 100 2.50 -10.09 -2.99
N TRP A 101 2.18 -9.45 -4.11
CA TRP A 101 1.54 -10.12 -5.25
C TRP A 101 2.56 -10.55 -6.32
N GLY A 102 3.85 -10.34 -6.08
CA GLY A 102 4.88 -10.69 -7.04
C GLY A 102 4.69 -9.93 -8.35
N ASP A 103 4.64 -10.67 -9.46
CA ASP A 103 4.51 -10.06 -10.79
C ASP A 103 3.07 -9.79 -11.21
N ALA A 104 2.10 -10.13 -10.35
CA ALA A 104 0.69 -9.94 -10.69
C ALA A 104 0.28 -8.47 -10.75
N VAL A 105 1.04 -7.59 -10.08
CA VAL A 105 0.77 -6.15 -10.07
C VAL A 105 1.84 -5.44 -10.91
N PRO A 106 1.47 -4.89 -12.08
CA PRO A 106 2.46 -4.24 -12.95
C PRO A 106 2.90 -2.90 -12.38
N GLU A 107 4.12 -2.51 -12.71
CA GLU A 107 4.64 -1.20 -12.38
C GLU A 107 4.14 -0.18 -13.41
N SER A 108 3.98 1.08 -12.97
CA SER A 108 3.53 2.14 -13.86
C SER A 108 4.51 2.35 -15.03
N GLN A 109 5.81 2.19 -14.79
CA GLN A 109 6.79 2.31 -15.86
C GLN A 109 6.63 1.23 -16.91
N GLY A 110 6.33 0.02 -16.48
CA GLY A 110 6.06 -1.08 -17.39
C GLY A 110 4.85 -0.79 -18.25
N PHE A 111 3.79 -0.26 -17.65
CA PHE A 111 2.60 0.12 -18.36
C PHE A 111 2.88 1.19 -19.41
N ILE A 112 3.65 2.21 -19.05
CA ILE A 112 4.01 3.28 -19.97
C ILE A 112 4.80 2.74 -21.15
N ARG A 113 5.76 1.85 -20.90
CA ARG A 113 6.55 1.25 -21.99
C ARG A 113 5.69 0.42 -22.91
N GLU A 114 4.75 -0.34 -22.39
CA GLU A 114 3.82 -1.11 -23.21
C GLU A 114 2.99 -0.18 -24.06
N LEU A 115 2.51 0.91 -23.49
CA LEU A 115 1.71 1.89 -24.21
C LEU A 115 2.52 2.53 -25.34
N GLU A 116 3.76 2.90 -25.09
CA GLU A 116 4.65 3.45 -26.12
C GLU A 116 4.87 2.48 -27.25
N ALA A 117 5.09 1.21 -26.93
CA ALA A 117 5.30 0.18 -27.96
C ALA A 117 4.08 0.03 -28.85
N VAL A 118 2.89 0.05 -28.26
CA VAL A 118 1.65 -0.03 -29.03
C VAL A 118 1.49 1.20 -29.92
N VAL A 119 1.76 2.38 -29.40
CA VAL A 119 1.65 3.61 -30.20
C VAL A 119 2.65 3.60 -31.35
N LYS A 120 3.88 3.20 -31.10
CA LYS A 120 4.91 3.14 -32.15
C LYS A 120 4.58 2.12 -33.23
N GLY A 121 4.05 0.98 -32.84
CA GLY A 121 3.74 -0.08 -33.78
C GLY A 121 2.41 0.12 -34.49
N ARG A 122 1.53 0.92 -33.95
CA ARG A 122 0.18 1.08 -34.46
C ARG A 122 -0.29 2.51 -34.28
N HIS A 123 0.52 3.43 -34.72
CA HIS A 123 0.22 4.85 -34.54
C HIS A 123 -1.07 5.29 -35.23
N GLU A 124 -1.55 4.53 -36.21
CA GLU A 124 -2.83 4.77 -36.84
C GLU A 124 -4.00 4.23 -36.02
N GLN A 125 -3.73 3.47 -34.99
CA GLN A 125 -4.73 2.90 -34.11
C GLN A 125 -4.35 3.22 -32.68
N MET A 126 -5.16 4.01 -32.02
CA MET A 126 -4.91 4.33 -30.63
C MET A 126 -5.23 3.14 -29.74
N PRO A 127 -4.41 2.88 -28.73
CA PRO A 127 -4.72 1.82 -27.78
C PRO A 127 -5.98 2.15 -26.99
N GLU A 128 -6.71 1.13 -26.63
CA GLU A 128 -8.00 1.25 -25.95
C GLU A 128 -7.87 1.36 -24.44
N LYS A 129 -6.77 1.68 -23.94
CA LYS A 129 -6.55 1.67 -22.48
C LYS A 129 -6.85 2.97 -21.83
#